data_b41d50f8ce59d2860adf822782eea5aa
#
_entry.id   b41d50f8ce59d2860adf822782eea5aa
#
_cell.length_a   1.000
_cell.length_b   1.000
_cell.length_c   1.000
_cell.angle_alpha   90.00
_cell.angle_beta   90.00
_cell.angle_gamma   90.00
#
_symmetry.space_group_name_H-M   'P 1'
#
loop_
_entity.id
_entity.type
_entity.pdbx_description
1 polymer ?
#
loop_
_entity_poly.entity_id
_entity_poly.type
_entity_poly.pdbx_seq_one_letter_code
_entity_poly.pdbx_strand_id
1 'polypeptide(L)'
;KEKREDMFEASNTYKITGTDQYLTLIEAMGDHGRYFRAWTADRLDGTWQPVPGARVNLFAGAENVKFNGRVWSEGVSHGEMIRDGFDQTLSIDPCQPLRFLYQGLDMEKGKSYDYIELPYRLGLITATSPNAISALCSK
;
A
#
# COMPACT_ATOMS: atom_id res chain seq x y z
N LYS A 1 1.14 -1.40 21.63
CA LYS A 1 -0.26 -1.47 21.16
C LYS A 1 -0.45 -0.36 20.14
N GLU A 2 -0.74 -0.70 18.89
CA GLU A 2 -0.99 0.28 17.82
C GLU A 2 -2.28 1.05 18.12
N LYS A 3 -2.35 2.29 17.67
CA LYS A 3 -3.59 3.08 17.72
C LYS A 3 -4.50 2.62 16.58
N ARG A 4 -5.81 2.86 16.73
CA ARG A 4 -6.80 2.52 15.70
C ARG A 4 -6.50 3.23 14.37
N GLU A 5 -6.09 4.46 14.43
CA GLU A 5 -5.76 5.28 13.25
C GLU A 5 -4.53 4.74 12.50
N ASP A 6 -3.62 4.07 13.20
CA ASP A 6 -2.40 3.48 12.63
C ASP A 6 -2.63 2.12 11.95
N MET A 7 -3.76 1.46 12.25
CA MET A 7 -4.18 0.18 11.66
C MET A 7 -5.71 0.24 11.46
N PHE A 8 -6.14 0.98 10.45
CA PHE A 8 -7.53 1.38 10.33
C PHE A 8 -8.39 0.34 9.60
N GLU A 9 -8.10 0.03 8.35
CA GLU A 9 -8.87 -0.91 7.53
C GLU A 9 -8.09 -1.42 6.31
N ALA A 10 -8.77 -2.07 5.36
CA ALA A 10 -8.25 -2.49 4.05
C ALA A 10 -6.93 -3.28 4.13
N SER A 11 -6.87 -4.28 5.00
CA SER A 11 -5.68 -5.12 5.11
C SER A 11 -5.67 -6.22 4.06
N ASN A 12 -4.50 -6.41 3.41
CA ASN A 12 -4.22 -7.52 2.52
C ASN A 12 -2.85 -8.13 2.82
N THR A 13 -2.75 -9.45 2.74
CA THR A 13 -1.51 -10.18 2.97
C THR A 13 -1.13 -10.97 1.72
N TYR A 14 0.12 -10.80 1.28
CA TYR A 14 0.68 -11.35 0.05
C TYR A 14 1.81 -12.33 0.36
N LYS A 15 1.88 -13.44 -0.37
CA LYS A 15 3.07 -14.31 -0.41
C LYS A 15 4.12 -13.67 -1.31
N ILE A 16 5.36 -13.57 -0.84
CA ILE A 16 6.47 -13.07 -1.66
C ILE A 16 7.08 -14.26 -2.41
N THR A 17 6.95 -14.25 -3.73
CA THR A 17 7.41 -15.33 -4.62
C THR A 17 8.90 -15.61 -4.44
N GLY A 18 9.28 -16.89 -4.41
CA GLY A 18 10.67 -17.33 -4.25
C GLY A 18 11.23 -17.22 -2.84
N THR A 19 10.40 -16.90 -1.86
CA THR A 19 10.79 -16.77 -0.43
C THR A 19 9.79 -17.46 0.49
N ASP A 20 10.15 -17.61 1.77
CA ASP A 20 9.20 -18.00 2.83
C ASP A 20 8.50 -16.80 3.48
N GLN A 21 8.65 -15.60 2.92
CA GLN A 21 8.13 -14.38 3.51
C GLN A 21 6.77 -13.96 2.97
N TYR A 22 6.09 -13.18 3.79
CA TYR A 22 4.82 -12.54 3.51
C TYR A 22 4.94 -11.04 3.70
N LEU A 23 4.17 -10.28 2.93
CA LEU A 23 3.97 -8.84 3.09
C LEU A 23 2.53 -8.59 3.48
N THR A 24 2.27 -7.85 4.55
CA THR A 24 0.94 -7.31 4.82
C THR A 24 0.90 -5.81 4.66
N LEU A 25 -0.14 -5.32 4.04
CA LEU A 25 -0.45 -3.90 3.91
C LEU A 25 -1.70 -3.59 4.71
N ILE A 26 -1.70 -2.45 5.39
CA ILE A 26 -2.86 -1.98 6.16
C ILE A 26 -3.02 -0.48 5.93
N GLU A 27 -4.24 -0.04 5.63
CA GLU A 27 -4.57 1.37 5.52
C GLU A 27 -4.55 2.04 6.90
N ALA A 28 -3.99 3.23 6.95
CA ALA A 28 -3.91 4.08 8.13
C ALA A 28 -4.40 5.50 7.83
N MET A 29 -4.77 6.23 8.87
CA MET A 29 -5.12 7.64 8.80
C MET A 29 -3.95 8.52 9.20
N GLY A 30 -3.66 9.57 8.42
CA GLY A 30 -2.61 10.53 8.68
C GLY A 30 -3.04 11.97 8.45
N ASP A 31 -2.18 12.91 8.79
CA ASP A 31 -2.42 14.35 8.65
C ASP A 31 -2.59 14.78 7.18
N HIS A 32 -2.04 13.98 6.25
CA HIS A 32 -2.13 14.19 4.80
C HIS A 32 -3.03 13.16 4.11
N GLY A 33 -4.12 12.75 4.78
CA GLY A 33 -5.08 11.78 4.27
C GLY A 33 -4.70 10.33 4.56
N ARG A 34 -5.35 9.41 3.85
CA ARG A 34 -5.13 7.97 3.98
C ARG A 34 -3.78 7.56 3.40
N TYR A 35 -3.14 6.55 4.00
CA TYR A 35 -1.89 5.98 3.53
C TYR A 35 -1.81 4.50 3.92
N PHE A 36 -0.94 3.74 3.26
CA PHE A 36 -0.68 2.34 3.60
C PHE A 36 0.62 2.17 4.36
N ARG A 37 0.57 1.33 5.36
CA ARG A 37 1.70 0.81 6.13
C ARG A 37 1.98 -0.63 5.73
N ALA A 38 3.24 -1.08 5.90
CA ALA A 38 3.67 -2.41 5.50
C ALA A 38 4.48 -3.12 6.59
N TRP A 39 4.27 -4.42 6.68
CA TRP A 39 5.06 -5.33 7.53
C TRP A 39 5.39 -6.59 6.76
N THR A 40 6.49 -7.23 7.13
CA THR A 40 6.87 -8.56 6.64
C THR A 40 6.96 -9.56 7.78
N ALA A 41 6.74 -10.83 7.47
CA ALA A 41 6.95 -11.96 8.38
C ALA A 41 7.35 -13.20 7.57
N ASP A 42 8.06 -14.14 8.21
CA ASP A 42 8.40 -15.45 7.64
C ASP A 42 7.27 -16.48 7.78
N ARG A 43 6.27 -16.18 8.61
CA ARG A 43 5.11 -17.03 8.85
C ARG A 43 3.88 -16.18 9.11
N LEU A 44 2.70 -16.63 8.70
CA LEU A 44 1.44 -15.93 8.93
C LEU A 44 1.09 -15.77 10.42
N ASP A 45 1.50 -16.75 11.23
CA ASP A 45 1.34 -16.76 12.69
C ASP A 45 2.60 -16.29 13.44
N GLY A 46 3.59 -15.75 12.71
CA GLY A 46 4.87 -15.27 13.23
C GLY A 46 4.85 -13.83 13.71
N THR A 47 6.05 -13.30 13.98
CA THR A 47 6.24 -11.90 14.36
C THR A 47 6.37 -11.02 13.13
N TRP A 48 5.49 -10.07 12.99
CA TRP A 48 5.48 -9.10 11.90
C TRP A 48 6.47 -7.96 12.18
N GLN A 49 7.38 -7.73 11.25
CA GLN A 49 8.39 -6.68 11.30
C GLN A 49 7.99 -5.52 10.39
N PRO A 50 8.00 -4.26 10.88
CA PRO A 50 7.70 -3.12 10.03
C PRO A 50 8.74 -2.98 8.91
N VAL A 51 8.26 -2.74 7.69
CA VAL A 51 9.15 -2.44 6.55
C VAL A 51 9.74 -1.04 6.75
N PRO A 52 11.07 -0.85 6.57
CA PRO A 52 11.68 0.46 6.67
C PRO A 52 11.09 1.47 5.67
N GLY A 53 10.85 2.69 6.12
CA GLY A 53 10.29 3.77 5.30
C GLY A 53 10.54 5.16 5.89
N ALA A 54 10.11 6.21 5.19
CA ALA A 54 10.29 7.61 5.59
C ALA A 54 9.55 7.96 6.90
N ARG A 55 8.41 7.34 7.13
CA ARG A 55 7.73 7.23 8.43
C ARG A 55 7.79 5.79 8.87
N VAL A 56 7.33 5.52 10.09
CA VAL A 56 7.21 4.13 10.56
C VAL A 56 6.46 3.31 9.53
N ASN A 57 7.20 2.47 8.80
CA ASN A 57 6.71 1.52 7.80
C ASN A 57 5.74 2.08 6.73
N LEU A 58 5.94 3.30 6.26
CA LEU A 58 5.19 3.89 5.14
C LEU A 58 5.42 3.11 3.85
N PHE A 59 4.34 2.54 3.31
CA PHE A 59 4.33 1.86 2.01
C PHE A 59 3.96 2.83 0.88
N ALA A 60 2.79 3.46 0.96
CA ALA A 60 2.31 4.41 -0.03
C ALA A 60 1.42 5.48 0.62
N GLY A 61 1.70 6.74 0.38
CA GLY A 61 0.95 7.89 0.87
C GLY A 61 1.43 9.19 0.25
N ALA A 62 0.83 10.31 0.61
CA ALA A 62 1.15 11.63 0.07
C ALA A 62 2.65 12.00 0.16
N GLU A 63 3.36 11.43 1.13
CA GLU A 63 4.78 11.75 1.38
C GLU A 63 5.74 11.06 0.41
N ASN A 64 5.37 9.92 -0.18
CA ASN A 64 6.25 9.14 -1.05
C ASN A 64 5.67 8.85 -2.44
N VAL A 65 4.40 9.16 -2.69
CA VAL A 65 3.79 9.03 -4.02
C VAL A 65 4.00 10.31 -4.82
N LYS A 66 4.57 10.16 -6.02
CA LYS A 66 4.74 11.25 -6.98
C LYS A 66 3.77 11.09 -8.14
N PHE A 67 3.11 12.17 -8.51
CA PHE A 67 2.17 12.19 -9.61
C PHE A 67 2.87 12.60 -10.92
N ASN A 68 2.51 11.94 -12.01
CA ASN A 68 2.86 12.39 -13.35
C ASN A 68 1.88 13.49 -13.78
N GLY A 69 2.21 14.74 -13.48
CA GLY A 69 1.35 15.89 -13.72
C GLY A 69 0.67 16.41 -12.44
N ARG A 70 -0.59 16.80 -12.55
CA ARG A 70 -1.34 17.36 -11.42
C ARG A 70 -1.55 16.34 -10.30
N VAL A 71 -1.33 16.78 -9.07
CA VAL A 71 -1.77 16.04 -7.88
C VAL A 71 -3.29 16.06 -7.85
N TRP A 72 -3.92 14.92 -8.00
CA TRP A 72 -5.37 14.78 -8.05
C TRP A 72 -5.96 14.10 -6.80
N SER A 73 -5.13 13.40 -6.03
CA SER A 73 -5.53 12.74 -4.79
C SER A 73 -4.62 13.11 -3.65
N GLU A 74 -5.17 13.43 -2.50
CA GLU A 74 -4.43 13.78 -1.28
C GLU A 74 -3.92 12.53 -0.55
N GLY A 75 -4.66 11.44 -0.64
CA GLY A 75 -4.36 10.18 0.05
C GLY A 75 -4.37 8.98 -0.87
N VAL A 76 -3.92 7.88 -0.33
CA VAL A 76 -3.96 6.54 -0.92
C VAL A 76 -4.87 5.68 -0.05
N SER A 77 -6.09 5.44 -0.51
CA SER A 77 -7.11 4.69 0.21
C SER A 77 -7.38 3.37 -0.49
N HIS A 78 -8.05 2.46 0.13
CA HIS A 78 -8.38 1.10 -0.31
C HIS A 78 -7.65 0.66 -1.56
N GLY A 79 -6.83 -0.36 -1.47
CA GLY A 79 -6.00 -0.76 -2.60
C GLY A 79 -5.57 -2.22 -2.56
N GLU A 80 -5.06 -2.64 -3.70
CA GLU A 80 -4.64 -4.00 -3.96
C GLU A 80 -3.35 -3.99 -4.77
N MET A 81 -2.37 -4.85 -4.40
CA MET A 81 -1.21 -5.10 -5.24
C MET A 81 -1.63 -5.79 -6.54
N ILE A 82 -1.00 -5.41 -7.65
CA ILE A 82 -1.08 -6.21 -8.87
C ILE A 82 -0.23 -7.46 -8.64
N ARG A 83 -0.87 -8.60 -8.67
CA ARG A 83 -0.32 -9.92 -8.32
C ARG A 83 0.24 -10.64 -9.52
N ASP A 84 1.11 -11.62 -9.27
CA ASP A 84 1.67 -12.49 -10.32
C ASP A 84 0.73 -13.63 -10.72
N GLY A 85 -0.22 -13.95 -9.87
CA GLY A 85 -1.16 -15.03 -10.04
C GLY A 85 -2.57 -14.65 -9.62
N PHE A 86 -3.45 -15.63 -9.64
CA PHE A 86 -4.88 -15.47 -9.35
C PHE A 86 -5.37 -16.45 -8.28
N ASP A 87 -4.46 -17.11 -7.59
CA ASP A 87 -4.78 -18.00 -6.48
C ASP A 87 -4.91 -17.25 -5.15
N GLN A 88 -5.29 -17.98 -4.12
CA GLN A 88 -5.54 -17.45 -2.77
C GLN A 88 -4.27 -17.02 -2.02
N THR A 89 -3.07 -17.32 -2.52
CA THR A 89 -1.82 -16.91 -1.88
C THR A 89 -1.48 -15.45 -2.15
N LEU A 90 -2.17 -14.82 -3.09
CA LEU A 90 -1.96 -13.44 -3.48
C LEU A 90 -0.47 -13.14 -3.77
N SER A 91 0.16 -13.97 -4.60
CA SER A 91 1.61 -13.91 -4.83
C SER A 91 2.05 -12.62 -5.51
N ILE A 92 3.19 -12.05 -5.04
CA ILE A 92 3.86 -10.91 -5.64
C ILE A 92 5.34 -11.23 -5.87
N ASP A 93 5.90 -10.81 -7.01
CA ASP A 93 7.30 -11.03 -7.36
C ASP A 93 8.17 -9.85 -6.87
N PRO A 94 9.14 -10.08 -5.95
CA PRO A 94 10.01 -9.03 -5.45
C PRO A 94 11.01 -8.51 -6.50
N CYS A 95 11.21 -9.26 -7.59
CA CYS A 95 12.11 -8.90 -8.68
C CYS A 95 11.45 -8.00 -9.74
N GLN A 96 10.12 -7.88 -9.70
CA GLN A 96 9.37 -7.00 -10.60
C GLN A 96 9.05 -5.65 -9.94
N PRO A 97 8.81 -4.59 -10.72
CA PRO A 97 8.30 -3.35 -10.18
C PRO A 97 6.95 -3.58 -9.49
N LEU A 98 6.86 -3.31 -8.19
CA LEU A 98 5.61 -3.41 -7.47
C LEU A 98 4.60 -2.39 -8.03
N ARG A 99 3.38 -2.84 -8.27
CA ARG A 99 2.27 -2.00 -8.71
C ARG A 99 1.11 -2.14 -7.75
N PHE A 100 0.54 -1.01 -7.37
CA PHE A 100 -0.55 -0.93 -6.41
C PHE A 100 -1.71 -0.14 -6.99
N LEU A 101 -2.83 -0.79 -7.20
CA LEU A 101 -4.08 -0.15 -7.60
C LEU A 101 -4.76 0.38 -6.34
N TYR A 102 -5.09 1.65 -6.31
CA TYR A 102 -5.67 2.29 -5.12
C TYR A 102 -6.88 3.16 -5.47
N GLN A 103 -7.64 3.47 -4.45
CA GLN A 103 -8.74 4.40 -4.49
C GLN A 103 -8.27 5.76 -3.95
N GLY A 104 -8.34 6.77 -4.80
CA GLY A 104 -7.99 8.14 -4.44
C GLY A 104 -9.21 9.06 -4.49
N LEU A 105 -9.28 10.03 -3.57
CA LEU A 105 -10.32 11.06 -3.58
C LEU A 105 -9.90 12.22 -4.48
N ASP A 106 -10.73 12.56 -5.49
CA ASP A 106 -10.48 13.72 -6.33
C ASP A 106 -10.75 15.01 -5.54
N MET A 107 -9.68 15.67 -5.13
CA MET A 107 -9.72 16.85 -4.24
C MET A 107 -10.53 18.01 -4.77
N GLU A 108 -10.56 18.23 -6.08
CA GLU A 108 -11.36 19.33 -6.67
C GLU A 108 -12.85 19.07 -6.57
N LYS A 109 -13.25 17.79 -6.57
CA LYS A 109 -14.64 17.36 -6.54
C LYS A 109 -15.14 16.98 -5.16
N GLY A 110 -14.24 16.68 -4.20
CA GLY A 110 -14.59 16.14 -2.89
C GLY A 110 -15.07 17.17 -1.85
N LYS A 111 -14.95 18.46 -2.12
CA LYS A 111 -15.16 19.50 -1.10
C LYS A 111 -16.62 19.80 -0.70
N SER A 112 -17.61 19.23 -1.41
CA SER A 112 -19.02 19.60 -1.24
C SER A 112 -19.98 18.41 -1.27
N TYR A 113 -19.49 17.19 -1.09
CA TYR A 113 -20.32 15.99 -1.21
C TYR A 113 -20.54 15.33 0.15
N ASP A 114 -21.69 14.71 0.32
CA ASP A 114 -21.91 13.77 1.42
C ASP A 114 -20.97 12.57 1.27
N TYR A 115 -20.64 11.91 2.39
CA TYR A 115 -19.65 10.83 2.40
C TYR A 115 -19.92 9.75 1.35
N ILE A 116 -21.20 9.40 1.11
CA ILE A 116 -21.61 8.39 0.12
C ILE A 116 -21.46 8.83 -1.33
N GLU A 117 -21.28 10.14 -1.57
CA GLU A 117 -21.16 10.75 -2.90
C GLU A 117 -19.72 11.17 -3.22
N LEU A 118 -18.77 10.88 -2.32
CA LEU A 118 -17.38 11.24 -2.52
C LEU A 118 -16.84 10.70 -3.85
N PRO A 119 -16.23 11.56 -4.69
CA PRO A 119 -15.82 11.20 -6.05
C PRO A 119 -14.50 10.44 -6.04
N TYR A 120 -14.51 9.22 -5.54
CA TYR A 120 -13.36 8.34 -5.59
C TYR A 120 -13.04 7.90 -7.02
N ARG A 121 -11.74 7.80 -7.31
CA ARG A 121 -11.20 7.33 -8.58
C ARG A 121 -10.10 6.30 -8.35
N LEU A 122 -9.91 5.44 -9.34
CA LEU A 122 -8.81 4.49 -9.31
C LEU A 122 -7.52 5.14 -9.82
N GLY A 123 -6.44 4.92 -9.10
CA GLY A 123 -5.07 5.28 -9.47
C GLY A 123 -4.16 4.07 -9.41
N LEU A 124 -3.13 4.05 -10.26
CA LEU A 124 -2.11 3.03 -10.26
C LEU A 124 -0.77 3.63 -9.85
N ILE A 125 -0.21 3.12 -8.77
CA ILE A 125 1.14 3.44 -8.31
C ILE A 125 2.09 2.36 -8.80
N THR A 126 3.26 2.78 -9.32
CA THR A 126 4.38 1.88 -9.61
C THR A 126 5.55 2.26 -8.74
N ALA A 127 6.10 1.31 -8.01
CA ALA A 127 7.24 1.54 -7.14
C ALA A 127 8.50 1.82 -7.99
N THR A 128 9.30 2.78 -7.52
CA THR A 128 10.67 2.97 -8.01
C THR A 128 11.60 1.94 -7.39
N SER A 129 12.71 1.61 -8.05
CA SER A 129 13.73 0.73 -7.49
C SER A 129 14.76 1.55 -6.67
N PRO A 130 15.21 1.07 -5.49
CA PRO A 130 14.72 -0.11 -4.77
C PRO A 130 13.35 0.14 -4.12
N ASN A 131 12.51 -0.89 -4.04
CA ASN A 131 11.22 -0.86 -3.35
C ASN A 131 11.30 -1.62 -2.01
N ALA A 132 10.18 -1.65 -1.29
CA ALA A 132 10.07 -2.21 0.06
C ALA A 132 10.55 -3.67 0.21
N ILE A 133 10.48 -4.47 -0.85
CA ILE A 133 10.85 -5.89 -0.84
C ILE A 133 11.93 -6.27 -1.88
N SER A 134 12.54 -5.30 -2.55
CA SER A 134 13.58 -5.57 -3.59
C SER A 134 14.77 -6.38 -3.06
N ALA A 135 15.11 -6.23 -1.77
CA ALA A 135 16.18 -6.98 -1.13
C ALA A 135 15.90 -8.49 -1.08
N LEU A 136 14.65 -8.91 -1.26
CA LEU A 136 14.22 -10.31 -1.26
C LEU A 136 14.28 -10.94 -2.67
N CYS A 137 14.61 -10.15 -3.69
CA CYS A 137 14.85 -10.67 -5.03
C CYS A 137 16.15 -11.48 -5.03
N SER A 138 16.05 -12.78 -4.98
CA SER A 138 17.18 -13.68 -5.25
C SER A 138 17.32 -13.88 -6.76
N LYS A 139 18.44 -13.42 -7.29
CA LYS A 139 18.85 -13.70 -8.70
C LYS A 139 19.29 -15.14 -8.86
#